data_a225855691202cefdf9a3c1442902ef8
#
_entry.id   a225855691202cefdf9a3c1442902ef8
#
_cell.length_a   1.000
_cell.length_b   1.000
_cell.length_c   1.000
_cell.angle_alpha   90.00
_cell.angle_beta   90.00
_cell.angle_gamma   90.00
#
_symmetry.space_group_name_H-M   'P 1'
#
loop_
_entity.id
_entity.type
_entity.pdbx_description
1 polymer ?
#
loop_
_entity_poly.entity_id
_entity_poly.type
_entity_poly.pdbx_seq_one_letter_code
_entity_poly.pdbx_strand_id
1 'polypeptide(L)'
;NRFIYLEANYYHQKTVDLITDVTLPASSGFSTYKDNMGEVENKGVELMLRINAINTKDWQLMIWGNLAHNKNKILKISDSQKAYNDRVNDYYADAEKNSQIGWAVNDPKYARPISKYEEGGSLTSIFAMKSLGIDPMNGKEMYMNRDGSVTYAWSASQQIIAGNTEPK
;
A
#
# COMPACT_ATOMS: atom_id res chain seq x y z
N ASN A 1 35.70 20.61 19.79
CA ASN A 1 35.75 19.38 18.96
C ASN A 1 34.69 18.40 19.48
N ARG A 2 33.59 18.24 18.77
CA ARG A 2 32.63 17.20 19.09
C ARG A 2 33.01 15.97 18.27
N PHE A 3 33.39 14.90 18.96
CA PHE A 3 33.72 13.62 18.31
C PHE A 3 32.51 12.90 17.80
N ILE A 4 31.36 13.06 18.45
CA ILE A 4 30.09 12.42 18.09
C ILE A 4 29.00 13.48 18.10
N TYR A 5 28.19 13.46 17.07
CA TYR A 5 26.92 14.17 16.96
C TYR A 5 25.83 13.14 16.68
N LEU A 6 24.84 13.13 17.55
CA LEU A 6 23.65 12.29 17.41
C LEU A 6 22.43 13.18 17.52
N GLU A 7 21.56 13.06 16.54
CA GLU A 7 20.24 13.68 16.52
C GLU A 7 19.19 12.59 16.36
N ALA A 8 18.16 12.62 17.20
CA ALA A 8 17.05 11.69 17.17
C ALA A 8 15.77 12.49 17.23
N ASN A 9 14.92 12.31 16.22
CA ASN A 9 13.62 12.95 16.13
C ASN A 9 12.53 11.87 16.11
N TYR A 10 11.51 12.07 16.91
CA TYR A 10 10.27 11.30 16.85
C TYR A 10 9.13 12.24 16.55
N TYR A 11 8.28 11.86 15.62
CA TYR A 11 7.07 12.60 15.32
C TYR A 11 5.85 11.71 15.30
N HIS A 12 4.72 12.29 15.71
CA HIS A 12 3.41 11.70 15.63
C HIS A 12 2.44 12.78 15.16
N GLN A 13 1.91 12.60 13.97
CA GLN A 13 0.99 13.53 13.33
C GLN A 13 -0.32 12.82 13.01
N LYS A 14 -1.43 13.45 13.39
CA LYS A 14 -2.77 13.04 12.97
C LYS A 14 -3.35 14.12 12.07
N THR A 15 -3.71 13.74 10.86
CA THR A 15 -4.42 14.59 9.90
C THR A 15 -5.88 14.19 9.92
N VAL A 16 -6.76 15.16 10.14
CA VAL A 16 -8.21 15.00 10.06
C VAL A 16 -8.72 15.75 8.83
N ASP A 17 -9.87 15.34 8.32
CA ASP A 17 -10.52 15.97 7.16
C ASP A 17 -9.60 16.02 5.92
N LEU A 18 -8.85 14.94 5.69
CA LEU A 18 -7.94 14.83 4.55
C LEU A 18 -8.72 14.81 3.25
N ILE A 19 -8.57 15.86 2.44
CA ILE A 19 -9.16 15.91 1.10
C ILE A 19 -8.23 15.20 0.12
N THR A 20 -8.77 14.22 -0.59
CA THR A 20 -8.05 13.47 -1.62
C THR A 20 -8.90 13.26 -2.86
N ASP A 21 -8.26 12.85 -3.94
CA ASP A 21 -8.94 12.52 -5.17
C ASP A 21 -9.46 11.06 -5.10
N VAL A 22 -10.77 10.91 -5.27
CA VAL A 22 -11.45 9.62 -5.35
C VAL A 22 -11.78 9.32 -6.81
N THR A 23 -11.42 8.13 -7.27
CA THR A 23 -11.67 7.71 -8.65
C THR A 23 -13.14 7.45 -8.88
N LEU A 24 -13.68 8.06 -9.93
CA LEU A 24 -15.06 7.86 -10.38
C LEU A 24 -15.16 6.80 -11.48
N PRO A 25 -16.31 6.12 -11.59
CA PRO A 25 -16.60 5.28 -12.74
C PRO A 25 -16.55 6.09 -14.04
N ALA A 26 -16.02 5.50 -15.12
CA ALA A 26 -15.92 6.16 -16.43
C ALA A 26 -17.27 6.66 -16.98
N SER A 27 -18.37 6.07 -16.55
CA SER A 27 -19.74 6.47 -16.91
C SER A 27 -20.15 7.87 -16.41
N SER A 28 -19.40 8.43 -15.43
CA SER A 28 -19.68 9.77 -14.90
C SER A 28 -19.13 10.91 -15.76
N GLY A 29 -18.27 10.62 -16.75
CA GLY A 29 -17.57 11.60 -17.57
C GLY A 29 -16.42 12.33 -16.86
N PHE A 30 -16.19 12.05 -15.57
CA PHE A 30 -15.08 12.56 -14.79
C PHE A 30 -14.19 11.42 -14.31
N SER A 31 -12.88 11.65 -14.21
CA SER A 31 -11.93 10.63 -13.74
C SER A 31 -11.84 10.57 -12.21
N THR A 32 -11.92 11.71 -11.57
CA THR A 32 -11.80 11.86 -10.12
C THR A 32 -12.68 12.97 -9.59
N TYR A 33 -13.03 12.92 -8.31
CA TYR A 33 -13.58 14.04 -7.56
C TYR A 33 -12.87 14.16 -6.23
N LYS A 34 -12.90 15.33 -5.62
CA LYS A 34 -12.32 15.55 -4.29
C LYS A 34 -13.33 15.20 -3.21
N ASP A 35 -12.91 14.33 -2.29
CA ASP A 35 -13.71 13.93 -1.15
C ASP A 35 -12.89 13.99 0.14
N ASN A 36 -13.57 14.11 1.25
CA ASN A 36 -12.94 13.98 2.56
C ASN A 36 -12.66 12.50 2.82
N MET A 37 -11.38 12.10 2.73
CA MET A 37 -10.97 10.73 2.97
C MET A 37 -11.11 10.31 4.43
N GLY A 38 -11.16 11.26 5.36
CA GLY A 38 -11.28 11.00 6.78
C GLY A 38 -10.01 11.32 7.57
N GLU A 39 -9.45 10.33 8.28
CA GLU A 39 -8.35 10.55 9.23
C GLU A 39 -7.16 9.66 8.92
N VAL A 40 -5.96 10.25 8.96
CA VAL A 40 -4.70 9.57 8.72
C VAL A 40 -3.70 9.89 9.83
N GLU A 41 -2.99 8.89 10.28
CA GLU A 41 -1.93 8.98 11.28
C GLU A 41 -0.58 8.70 10.62
N ASN A 42 0.40 9.56 10.90
CA ASN A 42 1.81 9.38 10.54
C ASN A 42 2.65 9.34 11.81
N LYS A 43 3.47 8.31 11.95
CA LYS A 43 4.45 8.18 13.04
C LYS A 43 5.80 7.86 12.44
N GLY A 44 6.84 8.51 12.94
CA GLY A 44 8.17 8.21 12.45
C GLY A 44 9.27 8.52 13.45
N VAL A 45 10.40 7.91 13.16
CA VAL A 45 11.67 8.12 13.87
C VAL A 45 12.73 8.46 12.85
N GLU A 46 13.49 9.48 13.14
CA GLU A 46 14.65 9.89 12.34
C GLU A 46 15.88 9.94 13.23
N LEU A 47 16.95 9.32 12.78
CA LEU A 47 18.23 9.30 13.46
C LEU A 47 19.32 9.82 12.53
N MET A 48 20.11 10.74 13.00
CA MET A 48 21.31 11.22 12.33
C MET A 48 22.52 10.99 13.24
N LEU A 49 23.51 10.28 12.73
CA LEU A 49 24.77 10.04 13.42
C LEU A 49 25.92 10.59 12.58
N ARG A 50 26.79 11.34 13.25
CA ARG A 50 28.05 11.82 12.68
C ARG A 50 29.18 11.61 13.70
N ILE A 51 30.21 10.91 13.27
CA ILE A 51 31.37 10.57 14.09
C ILE A 51 32.62 11.12 13.39
N ASN A 52 33.39 11.95 14.09
CA ASN A 52 34.71 12.33 13.66
C ASN A 52 35.70 11.32 14.30
N ALA A 53 35.91 10.20 13.62
CA ALA A 53 36.65 9.06 14.17
C ALA A 53 38.18 9.35 14.26
N ILE A 54 38.73 10.06 13.27
CA ILE A 54 40.12 10.46 13.24
C ILE A 54 40.18 11.95 12.82
N ASN A 55 40.90 12.72 13.60
CA ASN A 55 41.16 14.13 13.27
C ASN A 55 42.57 14.51 13.72
N THR A 56 43.53 14.16 12.89
CA THR A 56 44.95 14.47 13.07
C THR A 56 45.40 15.45 12.01
N LYS A 57 46.66 15.90 12.07
CA LYS A 57 47.25 16.82 11.09
C LYS A 57 47.24 16.22 9.66
N ASP A 58 47.46 14.90 9.56
CA ASP A 58 47.69 14.20 8.30
C ASP A 58 46.48 13.35 7.87
N TRP A 59 45.57 13.01 8.83
CA TRP A 59 44.45 12.14 8.58
C TRP A 59 43.15 12.68 9.19
N GLN A 60 42.11 12.70 8.39
CA GLN A 60 40.77 13.01 8.83
C GLN A 60 39.81 11.89 8.37
N LEU A 61 39.09 11.28 9.31
CA LEU A 61 38.07 10.29 9.03
C LEU A 61 36.76 10.72 9.70
N MET A 62 35.74 10.99 8.88
CA MET A 62 34.41 11.29 9.32
C MET A 62 33.48 10.23 8.79
N ILE A 63 32.69 9.64 9.67
CA ILE A 63 31.62 8.67 9.35
C ILE A 63 30.30 9.33 9.68
N TRP A 64 29.38 9.28 8.75
CA TRP A 64 28.02 9.79 8.97
C TRP A 64 26.99 8.85 8.35
N GLY A 65 25.79 8.86 8.94
CA GLY A 65 24.65 8.10 8.43
C GLY A 65 23.36 8.68 8.98
N ASN A 66 22.30 8.47 8.22
CA ASN A 66 20.93 8.78 8.64
C ASN A 66 20.05 7.55 8.46
N LEU A 67 19.11 7.39 9.37
CA LEU A 67 18.06 6.38 9.33
C LEU A 67 16.73 7.10 9.51
N ALA A 68 15.79 6.81 8.64
CA ALA A 68 14.41 7.29 8.77
C ALA A 68 13.47 6.10 8.67
N HIS A 69 12.51 6.03 9.57
CA HIS A 69 11.41 5.09 9.51
C HIS A 69 10.10 5.83 9.70
N ASN A 70 9.19 5.70 8.73
CA ASN A 70 7.85 6.28 8.77
C ASN A 70 6.80 5.17 8.68
N LYS A 71 5.74 5.30 9.45
CA LYS A 71 4.55 4.46 9.38
C LYS A 71 3.32 5.32 9.21
N ASN A 72 2.65 5.13 8.09
CA ASN A 72 1.37 5.75 7.77
C ASN A 72 0.24 4.78 8.07
N LYS A 73 -0.87 5.27 8.63
CA LYS A 73 -2.06 4.48 8.91
C LYS A 73 -3.33 5.29 8.66
N ILE A 74 -4.23 4.74 7.87
CA ILE A 74 -5.59 5.27 7.70
C ILE A 74 -6.39 4.87 8.92
N LEU A 75 -6.87 5.86 9.69
CA LEU A 75 -7.68 5.62 10.89
C LEU A 75 -9.16 5.54 10.53
N LYS A 76 -9.60 6.36 9.58
CA LYS A 76 -11.00 6.44 9.15
C LYS A 76 -11.05 6.80 7.68
N ILE A 77 -11.95 6.18 6.93
CA ILE A 77 -12.29 6.54 5.55
C ILE A 77 -13.68 7.14 5.47
N SER A 78 -13.95 7.90 4.40
CA SER A 78 -15.28 8.47 4.15
C SER A 78 -16.30 7.38 3.82
N ASP A 79 -17.58 7.70 4.02
CA ASP A 79 -18.67 6.78 3.66
C ASP A 79 -18.75 6.55 2.16
N SER A 80 -18.42 7.54 1.34
CA SER A 80 -18.27 7.40 -0.12
C SER A 80 -17.20 6.40 -0.51
N GLN A 81 -16.05 6.42 0.16
CA GLN A 81 -14.97 5.47 -0.08
C GLN A 81 -15.37 4.06 0.37
N LYS A 82 -16.08 3.92 1.50
CA LYS A 82 -16.64 2.63 1.93
C LYS A 82 -17.60 2.08 0.88
N ALA A 83 -18.56 2.90 0.44
CA ALA A 83 -19.53 2.50 -0.59
C ALA A 83 -18.86 2.16 -1.94
N TYR A 84 -17.73 2.79 -2.28
CA TYR A 84 -16.93 2.42 -3.44
C TYR A 84 -16.27 1.04 -3.25
N ASN A 85 -15.64 0.81 -2.10
CA ASN A 85 -15.00 -0.46 -1.78
C ASN A 85 -16.01 -1.61 -1.79
N ASP A 86 -17.21 -1.40 -1.23
CA ASP A 86 -18.30 -2.39 -1.20
C ASP A 86 -18.75 -2.76 -2.62
N ARG A 87 -19.00 -1.76 -3.48
CA ARG A 87 -19.37 -2.01 -4.89
C ARG A 87 -18.30 -2.78 -5.66
N VAL A 88 -17.02 -2.48 -5.41
CA VAL A 88 -15.90 -3.21 -6.02
C VAL A 88 -15.89 -4.66 -5.53
N ASN A 89 -16.07 -4.87 -4.23
CA ASN A 89 -16.10 -6.21 -3.65
C ASN A 89 -17.29 -7.01 -4.16
N ASP A 90 -18.49 -6.41 -4.22
CA ASP A 90 -19.71 -7.05 -4.73
C ASP A 90 -19.57 -7.43 -6.20
N TYR A 91 -19.03 -6.54 -7.03
CA TYR A 91 -18.77 -6.83 -8.45
C TYR A 91 -17.90 -8.08 -8.61
N TYR A 92 -16.81 -8.19 -7.84
CA TYR A 92 -15.94 -9.34 -7.94
C TYR A 92 -16.53 -10.60 -7.34
N ALA A 93 -17.33 -10.50 -6.28
CA ALA A 93 -18.06 -11.65 -5.75
C ALA A 93 -19.04 -12.22 -6.77
N ASP A 94 -19.74 -11.36 -7.51
CA ASP A 94 -20.63 -11.78 -8.60
C ASP A 94 -19.85 -12.32 -9.81
N ALA A 95 -18.72 -11.70 -10.15
CA ALA A 95 -17.83 -12.17 -11.20
C ALA A 95 -17.25 -13.55 -10.90
N GLU A 96 -16.91 -13.82 -9.65
CA GLU A 96 -16.39 -15.12 -9.19
C GLU A 96 -17.47 -16.22 -9.25
N LYS A 97 -18.72 -15.89 -8.86
CA LYS A 97 -19.89 -16.78 -9.05
C LYS A 97 -20.15 -17.05 -10.54
N ASN A 98 -20.05 -16.05 -11.39
CA ASN A 98 -20.28 -16.18 -12.82
C ASN A 98 -19.15 -16.95 -13.52
N SER A 99 -17.91 -16.88 -13.04
CA SER A 99 -16.77 -17.64 -13.60
C SER A 99 -16.91 -19.15 -13.35
N GLN A 100 -17.56 -19.54 -12.27
CA GLN A 100 -17.90 -20.95 -12.00
C GLN A 100 -18.93 -21.51 -12.98
N ILE A 101 -19.66 -20.64 -13.69
CA ILE A 101 -20.64 -21.00 -14.74
C ILE A 101 -20.00 -20.99 -16.14
N GLY A 102 -18.68 -20.79 -16.25
CA GLY A 102 -17.94 -20.81 -17.53
C GLY A 102 -17.89 -19.48 -18.27
N TRP A 103 -18.29 -18.40 -17.66
CA TRP A 103 -18.15 -17.04 -18.23
C TRP A 103 -16.85 -16.41 -17.73
N ALA A 104 -15.87 -16.24 -18.60
CA ALA A 104 -14.67 -15.53 -18.30
C ALA A 104 -14.98 -14.04 -18.06
N VAL A 105 -14.94 -13.60 -16.83
CA VAL A 105 -15.09 -12.17 -16.52
C VAL A 105 -13.74 -11.51 -16.72
N ASN A 106 -13.43 -11.18 -17.96
CA ASN A 106 -12.31 -10.36 -18.36
C ASN A 106 -12.80 -8.93 -18.65
N ASP A 107 -13.29 -8.22 -17.63
CA ASP A 107 -13.41 -6.76 -17.78
C ASP A 107 -12.00 -6.15 -17.62
N PRO A 108 -11.43 -5.57 -18.71
CA PRO A 108 -10.08 -4.98 -18.67
C PRO A 108 -9.94 -3.89 -17.60
N LYS A 109 -11.05 -3.28 -17.19
CA LYS A 109 -11.09 -2.27 -16.14
C LYS A 109 -10.67 -2.80 -14.78
N TYR A 110 -10.96 -4.06 -14.51
CA TYR A 110 -10.69 -4.72 -13.23
C TYR A 110 -9.59 -5.77 -13.29
N ALA A 111 -9.02 -6.00 -14.48
CA ALA A 111 -7.90 -6.93 -14.67
C ALA A 111 -6.56 -6.41 -14.10
N ARG A 112 -6.55 -5.21 -13.53
CA ARG A 112 -5.35 -4.59 -12.94
C ARG A 112 -5.48 -4.51 -11.43
N PRO A 113 -4.36 -4.51 -10.69
CA PRO A 113 -4.37 -4.21 -9.26
C PRO A 113 -5.06 -2.87 -9.01
N ILE A 114 -6.01 -2.85 -8.08
CA ILE A 114 -6.78 -1.66 -7.73
C ILE A 114 -6.20 -1.09 -6.44
N SER A 115 -5.92 0.21 -6.45
CA SER A 115 -5.63 0.91 -5.20
C SER A 115 -6.89 1.01 -4.38
N LYS A 116 -6.88 0.45 -3.18
CA LYS A 116 -7.94 0.55 -2.20
C LYS A 116 -7.46 1.35 -1.02
N TYR A 117 -8.33 2.17 -0.48
CA TYR A 117 -8.11 2.81 0.81
C TYR A 117 -8.98 2.10 1.84
N GLU A 118 -8.35 1.41 2.78
CA GLU A 118 -9.03 0.66 3.84
C GLU A 118 -8.57 1.14 5.21
N GLU A 119 -9.48 1.15 6.18
CA GLU A 119 -9.14 1.47 7.57
C GLU A 119 -8.09 0.47 8.09
N GLY A 120 -7.07 0.97 8.74
CA GLY A 120 -5.93 0.17 9.20
C GLY A 120 -4.81 -0.03 8.20
N GLY A 121 -5.05 0.24 6.90
CA GLY A 121 -4.05 0.24 5.85
C GLY A 121 -3.22 1.53 5.81
N SER A 122 -2.28 1.61 4.88
CA SER A 122 -1.51 2.83 4.58
C SER A 122 -2.06 3.48 3.30
N LEU A 123 -1.86 4.80 3.16
CA LEU A 123 -2.13 5.52 1.91
C LEU A 123 -1.29 5.00 0.73
N THR A 124 -0.17 4.37 1.03
CA THR A 124 0.77 3.81 0.05
C THR A 124 0.69 2.28 -0.04
N SER A 125 -0.39 1.69 0.48
CA SER A 125 -0.61 0.25 0.43
C SER A 125 -0.69 -0.24 -1.01
N ILE A 126 0.01 -1.35 -1.28
CA ILE A 126 -0.02 -2.06 -2.55
C ILE A 126 -0.89 -3.30 -2.37
N PHE A 127 -1.94 -3.38 -3.16
CA PHE A 127 -2.83 -4.54 -3.17
C PHE A 127 -2.48 -5.46 -4.32
N ALA A 128 -2.24 -6.72 -4.02
CA ALA A 128 -1.95 -7.75 -5.01
C ALA A 128 -2.37 -9.13 -4.50
N MET A 129 -2.59 -10.07 -5.41
CA MET A 129 -2.62 -11.48 -5.06
C MET A 129 -1.19 -11.97 -4.83
N LYS A 130 -1.01 -12.81 -3.82
CA LYS A 130 0.29 -13.44 -3.58
C LYS A 130 0.53 -14.51 -4.63
N SER A 131 1.56 -14.32 -5.47
CA SER A 131 2.04 -15.36 -6.38
C SER A 131 2.78 -16.44 -5.58
N LEU A 132 2.47 -17.70 -5.89
CA LEU A 132 3.14 -18.89 -5.36
C LEU A 132 4.15 -19.48 -6.36
N GLY A 133 4.34 -18.79 -7.48
CA GLY A 133 5.20 -19.24 -8.58
C GLY A 133 4.44 -20.08 -9.61
N ILE A 134 5.21 -20.77 -10.46
CA ILE A 134 4.68 -21.57 -11.56
C ILE A 134 4.56 -23.02 -11.11
N ASP A 135 3.39 -23.61 -11.33
CA ASP A 135 3.17 -25.03 -11.10
C ASP A 135 4.01 -25.85 -12.13
N PRO A 136 4.97 -26.66 -11.67
CA PRO A 136 5.82 -27.43 -12.56
C PRO A 136 5.06 -28.52 -13.35
N MET A 137 3.85 -28.89 -12.93
CA MET A 137 3.06 -29.92 -13.61
C MET A 137 2.33 -29.40 -14.83
N ASN A 138 1.91 -28.13 -14.83
CA ASN A 138 1.08 -27.59 -15.91
C ASN A 138 1.57 -26.25 -16.48
N GLY A 139 2.65 -25.67 -15.92
CA GLY A 139 3.26 -24.42 -16.36
C GLY A 139 2.42 -23.17 -16.09
N LYS A 140 1.36 -23.24 -15.29
CA LYS A 140 0.50 -22.11 -14.95
C LYS A 140 0.97 -21.42 -13.68
N GLU A 141 0.78 -20.12 -13.60
CA GLU A 141 1.03 -19.35 -12.39
C GLU A 141 -0.04 -19.65 -11.35
N MET A 142 0.41 -19.90 -10.12
CA MET A 142 -0.45 -20.14 -8.96
C MET A 142 -0.53 -18.89 -8.09
N TYR A 143 -1.72 -18.61 -7.60
CA TYR A 143 -2.00 -17.51 -6.69
C TYR A 143 -2.62 -18.03 -5.39
N MET A 144 -2.43 -17.29 -4.33
CA MET A 144 -3.08 -17.56 -3.04
C MET A 144 -4.28 -16.62 -2.86
N ASN A 145 -5.44 -17.19 -2.62
CA ASN A 145 -6.64 -16.47 -2.22
C ASN A 145 -6.54 -15.93 -0.78
N ARG A 146 -7.45 -15.03 -0.39
CA ARG A 146 -7.52 -14.47 0.97
C ARG A 146 -7.72 -15.53 2.05
N ASP A 147 -8.40 -16.62 1.75
CA ASP A 147 -8.64 -17.76 2.65
C ASP A 147 -7.46 -18.75 2.73
N GLY A 148 -6.38 -18.49 1.97
CA GLY A 148 -5.21 -19.36 1.88
C GLY A 148 -5.31 -20.48 0.85
N SER A 149 -6.42 -20.64 0.17
CA SER A 149 -6.55 -21.62 -0.91
C SER A 149 -5.74 -21.22 -2.14
N VAL A 150 -5.35 -22.21 -2.95
CA VAL A 150 -4.57 -22.00 -4.18
C VAL A 150 -5.50 -21.94 -5.38
N THR A 151 -5.26 -20.98 -6.27
CA THR A 151 -5.98 -20.82 -7.53
C THR A 151 -5.02 -20.52 -8.68
N TYR A 152 -5.42 -20.85 -9.91
CA TYR A 152 -4.73 -20.46 -11.14
C TYR A 152 -5.34 -19.22 -11.79
N ALA A 153 -6.41 -18.66 -11.19
CA ALA A 153 -7.08 -17.49 -11.69
C ALA A 153 -6.73 -16.26 -10.83
N TRP A 154 -6.27 -15.21 -11.49
CA TRP A 154 -6.08 -13.94 -10.82
C TRP A 154 -7.43 -13.24 -10.63
N SER A 155 -7.70 -12.72 -9.43
CA SER A 155 -8.91 -11.96 -9.13
C SER A 155 -8.61 -10.77 -8.24
N ALA A 156 -9.13 -9.60 -8.60
CA ALA A 156 -8.94 -8.40 -7.80
C ALA A 156 -9.67 -8.46 -6.43
N SER A 157 -10.75 -9.27 -6.31
CA SER A 157 -11.43 -9.50 -5.03
C SER A 157 -10.55 -10.22 -4.01
N GLN A 158 -9.59 -11.01 -4.50
CA GLN A 158 -8.68 -11.80 -3.69
C GLN A 158 -7.37 -11.08 -3.35
N GLN A 159 -7.22 -9.81 -3.76
CA GLN A 159 -6.05 -9.02 -3.42
C GLN A 159 -5.96 -8.78 -1.91
N ILE A 160 -4.75 -8.86 -1.39
CA ILE A 160 -4.38 -8.51 -0.01
C ILE A 160 -3.37 -7.37 -0.02
N ILE A 161 -3.14 -6.76 1.12
CA ILE A 161 -2.06 -5.79 1.27
C ILE A 161 -0.73 -6.55 1.16
N ALA A 162 -0.07 -6.42 0.02
CA ALA A 162 1.21 -7.07 -0.27
C ALA A 162 2.42 -6.28 0.26
N GLY A 163 2.24 -4.97 0.49
CA GLY A 163 3.29 -4.08 0.96
C GLY A 163 2.87 -2.61 0.86
N ASN A 164 3.83 -1.74 1.03
CA ASN A 164 3.67 -0.31 0.79
C ASN A 164 4.97 0.30 0.24
N THR A 165 4.89 1.54 -0.22
CA THR A 165 6.04 2.28 -0.76
C THR A 165 6.76 3.13 0.30
N GLU A 166 6.42 2.98 1.58
CA GLU A 166 7.09 3.71 2.66
C GLU A 166 8.51 3.20 2.86
N PRO A 167 9.48 4.07 3.09
CA PRO A 167 10.84 3.66 3.40
C PRO A 167 10.87 2.84 4.71
N LYS A 168 11.61 1.76 4.69
CA LYS A 168 11.82 0.87 5.84
C LYS A 168 13.15 1.16 6.49
#